data_a4760c28249ccf87ffc713efcc75032e
#
_entry.id   a4760c28249ccf87ffc713efcc75032e
#
_cell.length_a   1.000
_cell.length_b   1.000
_cell.length_c   1.000
_cell.angle_alpha   90.00
_cell.angle_beta   90.00
_cell.angle_gamma   90.00
#
_symmetry.space_group_name_H-M   'P 1'
#
loop_
_entity.id
_entity.type
_entity.pdbx_description
1 polymer ?
#
loop_
_entity_poly.entity_id
_entity_poly.type
_entity_poly.pdbx_seq_one_letter_code
_entity_poly.pdbx_strand_id
1 'polypeptide(L)'
;MNVRFLAALGSLTLCMTLAAPSVPVSADANVIVFGSPVSLTGALAKEGHLTQEGYNFWKTYINAHGGIKVGGKSYKVDIKYYDDESKNNTAQDLAERLIDQDHVNYILGPYGSGTSFTVAQLVERKKIPMVEGNGAAEKIFNQGFRYTFGVLSPAKRYLEGILDLTHSQKPAAQTVAITAASDAFSQEVAAGAAAFATAHGMRVVYNNKYPDTATDVSSIISALKATNPDVILNAGHLQDALLVHKGLKEQNVAAKAYGYSVGPDTPDFITALGKDANDVLGGAQWSDTVKYKADRPGFYDTAPEYARAFEAAYHHRPDYHNAESTAACLAFQYAIENAGTLDPEKVRDALAKLDVTTFYGIIKFDSRGLNVFKPMVTNQIQNGRLVTVWPRYTAVAKAVYPAPPWGQR
;
A
#
# COMPACT_ATOMS: atom_id res chain seq x y z
N MET A 1 96.53 -35.27 -12.74
CA MET A 1 95.80 -36.51 -12.62
C MET A 1 95.17 -36.53 -11.22
N ASN A 2 94.03 -35.98 -11.02
CA ASN A 2 93.19 -36.22 -9.91
C ASN A 2 91.78 -35.67 -10.23
N VAL A 3 90.86 -36.60 -10.39
CA VAL A 3 89.45 -36.36 -10.67
C VAL A 3 88.75 -36.08 -9.29
N ARG A 4 88.04 -34.96 -9.16
CA ARG A 4 87.22 -34.69 -8.02
C ARG A 4 85.73 -34.82 -8.42
N PHE A 5 85.03 -35.75 -7.83
CA PHE A 5 83.60 -35.89 -7.87
C PHE A 5 82.94 -34.80 -6.97
N LEU A 6 82.02 -34.05 -7.52
CA LEU A 6 81.09 -33.21 -6.81
C LEU A 6 79.72 -33.93 -6.67
N ALA A 7 79.30 -34.22 -5.45
CA ALA A 7 78.00 -34.71 -5.16
C ALA A 7 77.03 -33.54 -5.05
N ALA A 8 75.99 -33.56 -5.82
CA ALA A 8 74.85 -32.59 -5.69
C ALA A 8 73.78 -33.15 -4.76
N LEU A 9 73.57 -32.48 -3.59
CA LEU A 9 72.41 -32.72 -2.74
C LEU A 9 71.19 -31.98 -3.30
N GLY A 10 70.19 -32.74 -3.75
CA GLY A 10 68.88 -32.20 -4.09
C GLY A 10 68.00 -32.06 -2.85
N SER A 11 67.67 -30.83 -2.48
CA SER A 11 66.67 -30.54 -1.42
C SER A 11 65.29 -30.66 -1.98
N LEU A 12 64.52 -31.67 -1.51
CA LEU A 12 63.10 -31.84 -1.82
C LEU A 12 62.29 -30.96 -0.86
N THR A 13 61.76 -29.84 -1.37
CA THR A 13 60.85 -28.98 -0.58
C THR A 13 59.43 -29.53 -0.73
N LEU A 14 58.94 -30.13 0.35
CA LEU A 14 57.55 -30.64 0.50
C LEU A 14 56.59 -29.45 0.76
N CYS A 15 55.90 -28.95 -0.26
CA CYS A 15 54.82 -27.97 -0.10
C CYS A 15 53.59 -28.68 0.50
N MET A 16 53.41 -28.58 1.84
CA MET A 16 52.13 -28.87 2.47
C MET A 16 51.12 -27.78 2.19
N THR A 17 50.19 -28.02 1.25
CA THR A 17 48.99 -27.19 1.05
C THR A 17 48.03 -27.45 2.26
N LEU A 18 47.98 -26.49 3.17
CA LEU A 18 46.92 -26.45 4.20
C LEU A 18 45.58 -26.14 3.46
N ALA A 19 44.77 -27.16 3.23
CA ALA A 19 43.37 -26.98 2.85
C ALA A 19 42.65 -26.40 4.09
N ALA A 20 42.29 -25.10 4.04
CA ALA A 20 41.40 -24.53 5.02
C ALA A 20 40.05 -25.26 4.95
N PRO A 21 39.45 -25.68 6.09
CA PRO A 21 38.12 -26.26 6.07
C PRO A 21 37.13 -25.19 5.56
N SER A 22 36.52 -25.43 4.40
CA SER A 22 35.35 -24.69 3.98
C SER A 22 34.25 -24.96 4.99
N VAL A 23 33.98 -23.99 5.88
CA VAL A 23 32.79 -24.01 6.71
C VAL A 23 31.61 -23.96 5.75
N PRO A 24 30.73 -24.99 5.72
CA PRO A 24 29.53 -24.89 4.93
C PRO A 24 28.74 -23.72 5.51
N VAL A 25 28.47 -22.69 4.72
CA VAL A 25 27.44 -21.72 5.03
C VAL A 25 26.15 -22.54 5.07
N SER A 26 25.71 -22.89 6.27
CA SER A 26 24.40 -23.47 6.49
C SER A 26 23.42 -22.41 6.03
N ALA A 27 22.88 -22.55 4.82
CA ALA A 27 21.65 -21.89 4.45
C ALA A 27 20.64 -22.32 5.52
N ASP A 28 20.10 -21.38 6.28
CA ASP A 28 19.10 -21.68 7.30
C ASP A 28 17.96 -22.43 6.63
N ALA A 29 17.86 -23.74 6.91
CA ALA A 29 16.97 -24.65 6.21
C ALA A 29 15.46 -24.34 6.42
N ASN A 30 15.16 -23.32 7.22
CA ASN A 30 13.82 -22.92 7.63
C ASN A 30 13.60 -21.41 7.48
N VAL A 31 13.74 -20.90 6.24
CA VAL A 31 13.39 -19.51 5.91
C VAL A 31 12.33 -19.52 4.81
N ILE A 32 11.27 -18.72 4.98
CA ILE A 32 10.31 -18.39 3.92
C ILE A 32 10.77 -17.06 3.33
N VAL A 33 11.05 -17.05 2.03
CA VAL A 33 11.50 -15.85 1.33
C VAL A 33 10.34 -15.28 0.51
N PHE A 34 9.96 -14.07 0.81
CA PHE A 34 9.04 -13.27 0.00
C PHE A 34 9.83 -12.39 -0.97
N GLY A 35 9.22 -12.07 -2.11
CA GLY A 35 9.73 -11.07 -3.03
C GLY A 35 8.77 -9.90 -3.15
N SER A 36 9.29 -8.68 -3.35
CA SER A 36 8.46 -7.52 -3.66
C SER A 36 9.22 -6.57 -4.57
N PRO A 37 8.77 -6.37 -5.83
CA PRO A 37 9.10 -5.16 -6.53
C PRO A 37 8.34 -4.02 -5.85
N VAL A 38 9.03 -2.92 -5.53
CA VAL A 38 8.39 -1.80 -4.81
C VAL A 38 9.00 -0.49 -5.29
N SER A 39 8.15 0.55 -5.43
CA SER A 39 8.59 1.86 -5.93
C SER A 39 9.42 2.58 -4.85
N LEU A 40 10.74 2.45 -4.89
CA LEU A 40 11.66 3.17 -3.98
C LEU A 40 12.19 4.46 -4.60
N THR A 41 12.06 4.60 -5.93
CA THR A 41 12.34 5.82 -6.68
C THR A 41 11.20 6.13 -7.65
N GLY A 42 11.21 7.33 -8.25
CA GLY A 42 10.17 7.77 -9.19
C GLY A 42 8.99 8.47 -8.52
N ALA A 43 7.88 8.57 -9.23
CA ALA A 43 6.72 9.37 -8.83
C ALA A 43 5.99 8.84 -7.58
N LEU A 44 6.07 7.53 -7.34
CA LEU A 44 5.38 6.81 -6.26
C LEU A 44 6.32 6.43 -5.09
N ALA A 45 7.53 7.01 -5.06
CA ALA A 45 8.56 6.61 -4.09
C ALA A 45 8.14 6.80 -2.63
N LYS A 46 7.37 7.86 -2.33
CA LYS A 46 6.94 8.14 -0.96
C LYS A 46 6.04 7.03 -0.41
N GLU A 47 5.03 6.67 -1.18
CA GLU A 47 4.10 5.61 -0.82
C GLU A 47 4.78 4.23 -0.88
N GLY A 48 5.72 4.03 -1.81
CA GLY A 48 6.52 2.81 -1.90
C GLY A 48 7.40 2.59 -0.66
N HIS A 49 7.99 3.64 -0.10
CA HIS A 49 8.71 3.53 1.18
C HIS A 49 7.78 3.17 2.34
N LEU A 50 6.59 3.78 2.42
CA LEU A 50 5.59 3.42 3.44
C LEU A 50 5.14 1.95 3.30
N THR A 51 5.00 1.47 2.06
CA THR A 51 4.73 0.05 1.76
C THR A 51 5.83 -0.86 2.32
N GLN A 52 7.09 -0.54 2.03
CA GLN A 52 8.26 -1.31 2.49
C GLN A 52 8.37 -1.32 4.01
N GLU A 53 8.10 -0.20 4.67
CA GLU A 53 8.09 -0.12 6.14
C GLU A 53 7.04 -1.05 6.75
N GLY A 54 5.82 -1.09 6.19
CA GLY A 54 4.76 -2.00 6.65
C GLY A 54 5.15 -3.47 6.54
N TYR A 55 5.78 -3.87 5.44
CA TYR A 55 6.31 -5.22 5.25
C TYR A 55 7.44 -5.54 6.23
N ASN A 56 8.39 -4.62 6.41
CA ASN A 56 9.52 -4.79 7.32
C ASN A 56 9.09 -4.81 8.79
N PHE A 57 8.07 -4.04 9.16
CA PHE A 57 7.53 -4.04 10.52
C PHE A 57 6.97 -5.41 10.88
N TRP A 58 6.15 -6.01 10.00
CA TRP A 58 5.68 -7.38 10.20
C TRP A 58 6.83 -8.39 10.24
N LYS A 59 7.78 -8.33 9.30
CA LYS A 59 8.93 -9.24 9.25
C LYS A 59 9.72 -9.22 10.56
N THR A 60 10.00 -8.02 11.08
CA THR A 60 10.73 -7.85 12.32
C THR A 60 9.98 -8.46 13.50
N TYR A 61 8.68 -8.17 13.60
CA TYR A 61 7.84 -8.71 14.66
C TYR A 61 7.78 -10.24 14.62
N ILE A 62 7.40 -10.82 13.48
CA ILE A 62 7.19 -12.27 13.39
C ILE A 62 8.49 -13.05 13.62
N ASN A 63 9.61 -12.53 13.16
CA ASN A 63 10.93 -13.13 13.41
C ASN A 63 11.32 -13.08 14.89
N ALA A 64 11.01 -12.02 15.61
CA ALA A 64 11.23 -11.91 17.04
C ALA A 64 10.34 -12.89 17.86
N HIS A 65 9.16 -13.24 17.32
CA HIS A 65 8.17 -14.10 17.99
C HIS A 65 8.16 -15.56 17.49
N GLY A 66 9.26 -16.03 16.92
CA GLY A 66 9.44 -17.44 16.57
C GLY A 66 9.10 -17.82 15.13
N GLY A 67 8.77 -16.85 14.27
CA GLY A 67 8.50 -17.09 12.86
C GLY A 67 7.12 -17.69 12.58
N ILE A 68 6.88 -18.08 11.32
CA ILE A 68 5.63 -18.71 10.86
C ILE A 68 5.66 -20.21 11.17
N LYS A 69 4.57 -20.76 11.67
CA LYS A 69 4.42 -22.18 11.95
C LYS A 69 3.91 -22.94 10.72
N VAL A 70 4.68 -23.89 10.24
CA VAL A 70 4.33 -24.71 9.05
C VAL A 70 4.52 -26.19 9.38
N GLY A 71 3.44 -26.96 9.43
CA GLY A 71 3.50 -28.39 9.71
C GLY A 71 4.25 -28.76 10.99
N GLY A 72 4.14 -27.93 12.03
CA GLY A 72 4.82 -28.13 13.33
C GLY A 72 6.25 -27.57 13.38
N LYS A 73 6.81 -27.05 12.29
CA LYS A 73 8.12 -26.39 12.25
C LYS A 73 7.97 -24.88 12.25
N SER A 74 8.97 -24.16 12.77
CA SER A 74 9.05 -22.70 12.75
C SER A 74 9.96 -22.25 11.61
N TYR A 75 9.50 -21.26 10.86
CA TYR A 75 10.23 -20.66 9.75
C TYR A 75 10.45 -19.17 10.03
N LYS A 76 11.67 -18.71 9.92
CA LYS A 76 11.96 -17.28 9.84
C LYS A 76 11.49 -16.74 8.49
N VAL A 77 11.35 -15.44 8.40
CA VAL A 77 10.91 -14.74 7.19
C VAL A 77 12.01 -13.83 6.69
N ASP A 78 12.23 -13.81 5.39
CA ASP A 78 12.97 -12.76 4.73
C ASP A 78 12.18 -12.18 3.55
N ILE A 79 12.49 -10.93 3.17
CA ILE A 79 11.84 -10.24 2.06
C ILE A 79 12.94 -9.63 1.17
N LYS A 80 12.97 -10.06 -0.08
CA LYS A 80 13.83 -9.47 -1.11
C LYS A 80 13.09 -8.35 -1.83
N TYR A 81 13.71 -7.19 -1.91
CA TYR A 81 13.16 -6.02 -2.59
C TYR A 81 13.96 -5.67 -3.83
N TYR A 82 13.26 -5.21 -4.85
CA TYR A 82 13.84 -4.51 -5.99
C TYR A 82 13.06 -3.22 -6.23
N ASP A 83 13.78 -2.16 -6.61
CA ASP A 83 13.17 -0.87 -6.97
C ASP A 83 12.59 -0.94 -8.37
N ASP A 84 11.27 -0.81 -8.50
CA ASP A 84 10.57 -0.81 -9.78
C ASP A 84 10.56 0.57 -10.47
N GLU A 85 11.16 1.58 -9.84
CA GLU A 85 11.27 2.94 -10.36
C GLU A 85 9.90 3.58 -10.68
N SER A 86 8.82 3.12 -10.04
CA SER A 86 7.43 3.50 -10.34
C SER A 86 6.98 3.17 -11.77
N LYS A 87 7.56 2.11 -12.38
CA LYS A 87 7.31 1.71 -13.76
C LYS A 87 6.68 0.32 -13.84
N ASN A 88 5.54 0.22 -14.51
CA ASN A 88 4.77 -1.02 -14.62
C ASN A 88 5.57 -2.20 -15.20
N ASN A 89 6.31 -1.97 -16.30
CA ASN A 89 7.07 -3.03 -16.95
C ASN A 89 8.28 -3.47 -16.09
N THR A 90 8.98 -2.50 -15.46
CA THR A 90 10.08 -2.80 -14.53
C THR A 90 9.61 -3.65 -13.37
N ALA A 91 8.43 -3.34 -12.78
CA ALA A 91 7.86 -4.15 -11.71
C ALA A 91 7.61 -5.60 -12.14
N GLN A 92 7.11 -5.83 -13.37
CA GLN A 92 6.91 -7.18 -13.90
C GLN A 92 8.23 -7.93 -14.10
N ASP A 93 9.23 -7.28 -14.71
CA ASP A 93 10.54 -7.89 -15.00
C ASP A 93 11.27 -8.26 -13.69
N LEU A 94 11.17 -7.40 -12.68
CA LEU A 94 11.76 -7.64 -11.36
C LEU A 94 11.00 -8.74 -10.57
N ALA A 95 9.68 -8.82 -10.71
CA ALA A 95 8.92 -9.93 -10.14
C ALA A 95 9.30 -11.28 -10.80
N GLU A 96 9.54 -11.28 -12.12
CA GLU A 96 10.04 -12.49 -12.81
C GLU A 96 11.42 -12.89 -12.30
N ARG A 97 12.32 -11.93 -12.12
CA ARG A 97 13.64 -12.17 -11.52
C ARG A 97 13.53 -12.74 -10.09
N LEU A 98 12.69 -12.17 -9.25
CA LEU A 98 12.44 -12.66 -7.89
C LEU A 98 11.97 -14.13 -7.89
N ILE A 99 11.09 -14.50 -8.83
CA ILE A 99 10.58 -15.87 -8.93
C ILE A 99 11.61 -16.83 -9.53
N ASP A 100 12.17 -16.48 -10.69
CA ASP A 100 12.96 -17.43 -11.51
C ASP A 100 14.43 -17.50 -11.09
N GLN A 101 15.01 -16.42 -10.57
CA GLN A 101 16.43 -16.36 -10.20
C GLN A 101 16.64 -16.38 -8.68
N ASP A 102 15.82 -15.64 -7.93
CA ASP A 102 15.94 -15.58 -6.48
C ASP A 102 15.12 -16.66 -5.77
N HIS A 103 14.28 -17.37 -6.50
CA HIS A 103 13.45 -18.49 -6.01
C HIS A 103 12.63 -18.16 -4.77
N VAL A 104 11.99 -16.97 -4.77
CA VAL A 104 11.11 -16.57 -3.67
C VAL A 104 9.87 -17.46 -3.61
N ASN A 105 9.36 -17.67 -2.41
CA ASN A 105 8.19 -18.53 -2.21
C ASN A 105 6.89 -17.86 -2.65
N TYR A 106 6.77 -16.55 -2.41
CA TYR A 106 5.55 -15.77 -2.64
C TYR A 106 5.91 -14.33 -2.99
N ILE A 107 4.93 -13.60 -3.56
CA ILE A 107 5.06 -12.18 -3.89
C ILE A 107 4.19 -11.34 -2.95
N LEU A 108 4.79 -10.38 -2.26
CA LEU A 108 4.11 -9.23 -1.69
C LEU A 108 3.97 -8.18 -2.79
N GLY A 109 2.75 -7.67 -2.99
CA GLY A 109 2.44 -6.79 -4.10
C GLY A 109 3.25 -5.49 -4.10
N PRO A 110 3.46 -4.88 -5.28
CA PRO A 110 4.05 -3.55 -5.39
C PRO A 110 3.10 -2.45 -4.92
N TYR A 111 3.60 -1.22 -4.80
CA TYR A 111 2.72 -0.08 -4.67
C TYR A 111 2.14 0.33 -6.04
N GLY A 112 0.83 0.67 -6.04
CA GLY A 112 0.12 1.20 -7.19
C GLY A 112 -0.56 0.16 -8.06
N SER A 113 -1.77 0.48 -8.54
CA SER A 113 -2.60 -0.48 -9.28
C SER A 113 -2.05 -0.84 -10.66
N GLY A 114 -1.29 0.06 -11.30
CA GLY A 114 -0.66 -0.22 -12.59
C GLY A 114 0.42 -1.28 -12.50
N THR A 115 1.35 -1.13 -11.56
CA THR A 115 2.43 -2.08 -11.24
C THR A 115 1.85 -3.41 -10.77
N SER A 116 0.88 -3.37 -9.85
CA SER A 116 0.18 -4.56 -9.35
C SER A 116 -0.50 -5.36 -10.47
N PHE A 117 -1.10 -4.69 -11.44
CA PHE A 117 -1.76 -5.36 -12.56
C PHE A 117 -0.77 -6.14 -13.44
N THR A 118 0.40 -5.58 -13.75
CA THR A 118 1.41 -6.28 -14.56
C THR A 118 2.03 -7.46 -13.81
N VAL A 119 2.27 -7.31 -12.50
CA VAL A 119 2.76 -8.41 -11.65
C VAL A 119 1.70 -9.49 -11.49
N ALA A 120 0.41 -9.12 -11.34
CA ALA A 120 -0.69 -10.10 -11.26
C ALA A 120 -0.77 -11.02 -12.48
N GLN A 121 -0.55 -10.49 -13.68
CA GLN A 121 -0.49 -11.29 -14.91
C GLN A 121 0.67 -12.30 -14.89
N LEU A 122 1.81 -11.92 -14.32
CA LEU A 122 2.98 -12.79 -14.22
C LEU A 122 2.75 -13.91 -13.20
N VAL A 123 2.34 -13.57 -11.97
CA VAL A 123 2.16 -14.55 -10.89
C VAL A 123 1.06 -15.56 -11.22
N GLU A 124 0.03 -15.17 -11.99
CA GLU A 124 -0.97 -16.10 -12.52
C GLU A 124 -0.34 -17.14 -13.44
N ARG A 125 0.52 -16.74 -14.39
CA ARG A 125 1.25 -17.66 -15.28
C ARG A 125 2.21 -18.56 -14.53
N LYS A 126 2.90 -18.02 -13.51
CA LYS A 126 3.90 -18.75 -12.70
C LYS A 126 3.26 -19.59 -11.60
N LYS A 127 1.96 -19.43 -11.33
CA LYS A 127 1.21 -20.06 -10.23
C LYS A 127 1.83 -19.81 -8.85
N ILE A 128 2.29 -18.59 -8.62
CA ILE A 128 2.86 -18.12 -7.36
C ILE A 128 1.86 -17.17 -6.70
N PRO A 129 1.38 -17.43 -5.47
CA PRO A 129 0.48 -16.51 -4.78
C PRO A 129 1.09 -15.11 -4.60
N MET A 130 0.28 -14.10 -4.87
CA MET A 130 0.54 -12.70 -4.54
C MET A 130 -0.57 -12.18 -3.63
N VAL A 131 -0.19 -11.51 -2.56
CA VAL A 131 -1.12 -10.70 -1.77
C VAL A 131 -0.78 -9.23 -1.94
N GLU A 132 -1.77 -8.49 -2.40
CA GLU A 132 -1.71 -7.08 -2.72
C GLU A 132 -2.18 -6.26 -1.52
N GLY A 133 -1.29 -5.39 -1.04
CA GLY A 133 -1.56 -4.47 0.04
C GLY A 133 -1.76 -3.02 -0.43
N ASN A 134 -1.43 -2.69 -1.71
CA ASN A 134 -1.41 -1.31 -2.18
C ASN A 134 -1.93 -1.12 -3.63
N GLY A 135 -2.56 -2.12 -4.20
CA GLY A 135 -3.21 -2.06 -5.52
C GLY A 135 -4.71 -2.27 -5.40
N ALA A 136 -5.50 -1.20 -5.40
CA ALA A 136 -6.94 -1.23 -5.11
C ALA A 136 -7.86 -1.29 -6.33
N ALA A 137 -7.35 -1.11 -7.57
CA ALA A 137 -8.19 -1.11 -8.76
C ALA A 137 -8.81 -2.48 -9.03
N GLU A 138 -10.13 -2.54 -9.20
CA GLU A 138 -10.84 -3.79 -9.50
C GLU A 138 -10.37 -4.44 -10.81
N LYS A 139 -9.78 -3.65 -11.71
CA LYS A 139 -9.15 -4.17 -12.93
C LYS A 139 -8.15 -5.29 -12.65
N ILE A 140 -7.40 -5.24 -11.53
CA ILE A 140 -6.44 -6.28 -11.14
C ILE A 140 -7.15 -7.62 -10.94
N PHE A 141 -8.35 -7.60 -10.36
CA PHE A 141 -9.11 -8.76 -9.89
C PHE A 141 -10.18 -9.24 -10.89
N ASN A 142 -10.53 -8.42 -11.88
CA ASN A 142 -11.57 -8.75 -12.88
C ASN A 142 -11.06 -9.56 -14.08
N GLN A 143 -9.86 -10.14 -13.99
CA GLN A 143 -9.23 -10.91 -15.07
C GLN A 143 -9.48 -12.42 -14.97
N GLY A 144 -10.10 -12.89 -13.89
CA GLY A 144 -10.25 -14.30 -13.60
C GLY A 144 -8.99 -14.93 -13.00
N PHE A 145 -8.05 -14.13 -12.51
CA PHE A 145 -6.84 -14.59 -11.84
C PHE A 145 -7.16 -15.31 -10.52
N ARG A 146 -6.41 -16.35 -10.24
CA ARG A 146 -6.60 -17.20 -9.07
C ARG A 146 -5.50 -17.06 -8.02
N TYR A 147 -4.38 -16.45 -8.39
CA TYR A 147 -3.18 -16.32 -7.53
C TYR A 147 -2.98 -14.92 -6.97
N THR A 148 -3.90 -14.00 -7.22
CA THR A 148 -3.84 -12.61 -6.75
C THR A 148 -4.96 -12.33 -5.76
N PHE A 149 -4.59 -11.82 -4.58
CA PHE A 149 -5.51 -11.47 -3.49
C PHE A 149 -5.22 -10.06 -3.00
N GLY A 150 -6.25 -9.23 -2.79
CA GLY A 150 -6.10 -7.85 -2.32
C GLY A 150 -6.80 -7.62 -0.99
N VAL A 151 -6.04 -7.14 0.03
CA VAL A 151 -6.60 -6.86 1.36
C VAL A 151 -7.34 -5.52 1.44
N LEU A 152 -7.21 -4.69 0.41
CA LEU A 152 -7.83 -3.36 0.32
C LEU A 152 -9.31 -3.44 -0.06
N SER A 153 -10.05 -2.41 0.37
CA SER A 153 -11.35 -2.11 -0.25
C SER A 153 -11.16 -1.60 -1.68
N PRO A 154 -12.12 -1.83 -2.60
CA PRO A 154 -12.00 -1.43 -4.01
C PRO A 154 -11.74 0.07 -4.20
N ALA A 155 -10.96 0.41 -5.22
CA ALA A 155 -10.61 1.80 -5.56
C ALA A 155 -11.83 2.72 -5.70
N LYS A 156 -12.91 2.24 -6.30
CA LYS A 156 -14.15 3.01 -6.48
C LYS A 156 -14.74 3.57 -5.18
N ARG A 157 -14.37 3.02 -4.01
CA ARG A 157 -14.93 3.41 -2.71
C ARG A 157 -14.17 4.53 -1.99
N TYR A 158 -13.00 4.92 -2.49
CA TYR A 158 -12.10 5.83 -1.77
C TYR A 158 -12.73 7.19 -1.42
N LEU A 159 -13.56 7.75 -2.29
CA LEU A 159 -14.17 9.06 -2.09
C LEU A 159 -15.65 9.00 -1.68
N GLU A 160 -16.24 7.80 -1.58
CA GLU A 160 -17.64 7.63 -1.16
C GLU A 160 -17.89 8.23 0.24
N GLY A 161 -17.02 7.96 1.21
CA GLY A 161 -17.18 8.46 2.58
C GLY A 161 -17.12 9.98 2.67
N ILE A 162 -16.34 10.65 1.81
CA ILE A 162 -16.29 12.12 1.74
C ILE A 162 -17.62 12.67 1.21
N LEU A 163 -18.15 12.05 0.16
CA LEU A 163 -19.44 12.44 -0.43
C LEU A 163 -20.61 12.21 0.54
N ASP A 164 -20.62 11.05 1.21
CA ASP A 164 -21.63 10.72 2.20
C ASP A 164 -21.59 11.69 3.40
N LEU A 165 -20.39 11.97 3.93
CA LEU A 165 -20.18 12.96 4.95
C LEU A 165 -20.75 14.32 4.53
N THR A 166 -20.31 14.87 3.39
CA THR A 166 -20.64 16.24 2.96
C THR A 166 -22.10 16.39 2.56
N HIS A 167 -22.71 15.33 2.01
CA HIS A 167 -24.15 15.30 1.70
C HIS A 167 -25.00 15.24 2.97
N SER A 168 -24.52 14.62 4.06
CA SER A 168 -25.22 14.55 5.35
C SER A 168 -25.17 15.85 6.17
N GLN A 169 -24.37 16.84 5.76
CA GLN A 169 -24.23 18.12 6.49
C GLN A 169 -25.42 19.09 6.24
N LYS A 170 -25.43 20.18 7.01
CA LYS A 170 -26.37 21.29 6.84
C LYS A 170 -25.63 22.60 6.68
N PRO A 171 -25.68 23.27 5.49
CA PRO A 171 -26.39 22.82 4.27
C PRO A 171 -25.70 21.62 3.60
N ALA A 172 -26.48 20.70 3.06
CA ALA A 172 -25.96 19.55 2.32
C ALA A 172 -25.22 19.97 1.05
N ALA A 173 -24.15 19.26 0.69
CA ALA A 173 -23.51 19.41 -0.62
C ALA A 173 -24.45 18.93 -1.73
N GLN A 174 -24.54 19.69 -2.84
CA GLN A 174 -25.42 19.39 -3.97
C GLN A 174 -24.64 19.19 -5.28
N THR A 175 -23.44 19.76 -5.37
CA THR A 175 -22.63 19.75 -6.59
C THR A 175 -21.22 19.28 -6.30
N VAL A 176 -20.68 18.47 -7.22
CA VAL A 176 -19.37 17.85 -7.10
C VAL A 176 -18.56 18.08 -8.36
N ALA A 177 -17.32 18.56 -8.22
CA ALA A 177 -16.33 18.57 -9.28
C ALA A 177 -15.28 17.50 -8.97
N ILE A 178 -14.91 16.72 -10.00
CA ILE A 178 -13.95 15.61 -9.89
C ILE A 178 -12.82 15.86 -10.88
N THR A 179 -11.59 15.79 -10.41
CA THR A 179 -10.38 15.71 -11.23
C THR A 179 -9.67 14.38 -10.98
N ALA A 180 -8.99 13.83 -11.97
CA ALA A 180 -8.29 12.55 -11.81
C ALA A 180 -6.98 12.52 -12.60
N ALA A 181 -5.95 11.91 -12.05
CA ALA A 181 -4.79 11.47 -12.81
C ALA A 181 -5.20 10.36 -13.81
N SER A 182 -4.41 10.16 -14.87
CA SER A 182 -4.79 9.23 -15.95
C SER A 182 -4.43 7.77 -15.68
N ASP A 183 -3.84 7.43 -14.53
CA ASP A 183 -3.54 6.05 -14.14
C ASP A 183 -4.80 5.23 -13.80
N ALA A 184 -4.63 3.90 -13.71
CA ALA A 184 -5.74 2.97 -13.54
C ALA A 184 -6.48 3.14 -12.21
N PHE A 185 -5.76 3.41 -11.12
CA PHE A 185 -6.34 3.64 -9.79
C PHE A 185 -7.19 4.91 -9.78
N SER A 186 -6.60 6.02 -10.19
CA SER A 186 -7.21 7.35 -10.17
C SER A 186 -8.49 7.42 -11.02
N GLN A 187 -8.48 6.79 -12.19
CA GLN A 187 -9.67 6.72 -13.04
C GLN A 187 -10.82 5.92 -12.41
N GLU A 188 -10.49 4.81 -11.74
CA GLU A 188 -11.52 3.98 -11.07
C GLU A 188 -12.08 4.67 -9.82
N VAL A 189 -11.24 5.37 -9.04
CA VAL A 189 -11.68 6.22 -7.93
C VAL A 189 -12.63 7.31 -8.42
N ALA A 190 -12.28 8.04 -9.49
CA ALA A 190 -13.13 9.09 -10.06
C ALA A 190 -14.47 8.56 -10.58
N ALA A 191 -14.45 7.41 -11.27
CA ALA A 191 -15.66 6.75 -11.74
C ALA A 191 -16.58 6.34 -10.56
N GLY A 192 -16.00 5.78 -9.49
CA GLY A 192 -16.73 5.42 -8.27
C GLY A 192 -17.37 6.64 -7.61
N ALA A 193 -16.60 7.73 -7.45
CA ALA A 193 -17.10 8.98 -6.89
C ALA A 193 -18.24 9.58 -7.71
N ALA A 194 -18.13 9.60 -9.03
CA ALA A 194 -19.18 10.10 -9.93
C ALA A 194 -20.46 9.25 -9.83
N ALA A 195 -20.31 7.93 -9.81
CA ALA A 195 -21.43 7.00 -9.67
C ALA A 195 -22.14 7.18 -8.31
N PHE A 196 -21.36 7.27 -7.21
CA PHE A 196 -21.90 7.48 -5.87
C PHE A 196 -22.63 8.82 -5.77
N ALA A 197 -22.02 9.92 -6.24
CA ALA A 197 -22.64 11.24 -6.23
C ALA A 197 -24.00 11.23 -6.96
N THR A 198 -24.04 10.66 -8.16
CA THR A 198 -25.27 10.56 -8.95
C THR A 198 -26.33 9.71 -8.26
N ALA A 199 -25.96 8.56 -7.70
CA ALA A 199 -26.88 7.67 -7.00
C ALA A 199 -27.51 8.32 -5.75
N HIS A 200 -26.82 9.30 -5.13
CA HIS A 200 -27.28 10.03 -3.96
C HIS A 200 -27.85 11.42 -4.30
N GLY A 201 -28.18 11.70 -5.58
CA GLY A 201 -28.84 12.93 -5.99
C GLY A 201 -27.94 14.16 -6.05
N MET A 202 -26.64 14.01 -5.92
CA MET A 202 -25.66 15.07 -6.15
C MET A 202 -25.35 15.21 -7.63
N ARG A 203 -25.20 16.44 -8.11
CA ARG A 203 -24.89 16.73 -9.50
C ARG A 203 -23.39 16.82 -9.72
N VAL A 204 -22.84 15.96 -10.57
CA VAL A 204 -21.44 16.07 -11.03
C VAL A 204 -21.37 17.18 -12.08
N VAL A 205 -20.77 18.32 -11.72
CA VAL A 205 -20.68 19.53 -12.58
C VAL A 205 -19.38 19.60 -13.36
N TYR A 206 -18.38 18.80 -12.96
CA TYR A 206 -17.09 18.67 -13.64
C TYR A 206 -16.55 17.27 -13.41
N ASN A 207 -16.02 16.61 -14.43
CA ASN A 207 -15.35 15.33 -14.30
C ASN A 207 -14.35 15.17 -15.46
N ASN A 208 -13.09 15.53 -15.21
CA ASN A 208 -12.04 15.46 -16.20
C ASN A 208 -10.73 14.91 -15.62
N LYS A 209 -9.95 14.29 -16.49
CA LYS A 209 -8.62 13.75 -16.17
C LYS A 209 -7.51 14.61 -16.74
N TYR A 210 -6.34 14.48 -16.13
CA TYR A 210 -5.07 15.04 -16.56
C TYR A 210 -4.01 13.91 -16.63
N PRO A 211 -2.93 14.08 -17.43
CA PRO A 211 -1.84 13.11 -17.45
C PRO A 211 -1.25 12.87 -16.04
N ASP A 212 -0.99 11.64 -15.68
CA ASP A 212 -0.33 11.25 -14.41
C ASP A 212 1.13 11.73 -14.31
N THR A 213 1.67 12.27 -15.41
CA THR A 213 2.96 12.96 -15.49
C THR A 213 2.83 14.49 -15.48
N ALA A 214 1.62 15.03 -15.22
CA ALA A 214 1.40 16.47 -15.25
C ALA A 214 2.19 17.19 -14.15
N THR A 215 2.83 18.29 -14.53
CA THR A 215 3.50 19.22 -13.61
C THR A 215 2.77 20.55 -13.48
N ASP A 216 1.73 20.76 -14.30
CA ASP A 216 0.84 21.91 -14.29
C ASP A 216 -0.61 21.45 -14.53
N VAL A 217 -1.52 21.94 -13.67
CA VAL A 217 -2.96 21.69 -13.72
C VAL A 217 -3.77 22.99 -13.78
N SER A 218 -3.14 24.11 -14.09
CA SER A 218 -3.76 25.46 -14.06
C SER A 218 -5.01 25.55 -14.91
N SER A 219 -5.02 24.95 -16.11
CA SER A 219 -6.17 24.92 -17.01
C SER A 219 -7.35 24.09 -16.45
N ILE A 220 -7.04 22.97 -15.82
CA ILE A 220 -7.99 22.09 -15.13
C ILE A 220 -8.65 22.85 -13.97
N ILE A 221 -7.83 23.52 -13.13
CA ILE A 221 -8.32 24.30 -12.00
C ILE A 221 -9.20 25.48 -12.45
N SER A 222 -8.82 26.17 -13.54
CA SER A 222 -9.62 27.26 -14.10
C SER A 222 -10.98 26.78 -14.60
N ALA A 223 -11.02 25.65 -15.31
CA ALA A 223 -12.25 25.04 -15.80
C ALA A 223 -13.14 24.56 -14.63
N LEU A 224 -12.58 23.95 -13.61
CA LEU A 224 -13.27 23.51 -12.41
C LEU A 224 -13.85 24.72 -11.65
N LYS A 225 -13.07 25.78 -11.47
CA LYS A 225 -13.49 27.03 -10.80
C LYS A 225 -14.74 27.63 -11.44
N ALA A 226 -14.83 27.60 -12.77
CA ALA A 226 -16.00 28.13 -13.51
C ALA A 226 -17.31 27.41 -13.20
N THR A 227 -17.27 26.18 -12.67
CA THR A 227 -18.46 25.40 -12.30
C THR A 227 -19.00 25.68 -10.91
N ASN A 228 -18.24 26.39 -10.06
CA ASN A 228 -18.59 26.77 -8.68
C ASN A 228 -19.17 25.59 -7.88
N PRO A 229 -18.41 24.50 -7.66
CA PRO A 229 -18.90 23.28 -7.02
C PRO A 229 -18.94 23.43 -5.49
N ASP A 230 -19.84 22.67 -4.85
CA ASP A 230 -19.86 22.54 -3.38
C ASP A 230 -18.68 21.71 -2.87
N VAL A 231 -18.34 20.62 -3.57
CA VAL A 231 -17.24 19.71 -3.22
C VAL A 231 -16.30 19.56 -4.39
N ILE A 232 -15.00 19.65 -4.11
CA ILE A 232 -13.94 19.38 -5.07
C ILE A 232 -13.24 18.10 -4.65
N LEU A 233 -13.18 17.13 -5.55
CA LEU A 233 -12.49 15.85 -5.36
C LEU A 233 -11.34 15.72 -6.34
N ASN A 234 -10.21 15.23 -5.85
CA ASN A 234 -9.11 14.77 -6.69
C ASN A 234 -8.86 13.28 -6.45
N ALA A 235 -8.90 12.52 -7.51
CA ALA A 235 -8.49 11.13 -7.57
C ALA A 235 -7.06 11.08 -8.14
N GLY A 236 -6.10 10.73 -7.29
CA GLY A 236 -4.67 10.72 -7.62
C GLY A 236 -3.85 10.18 -6.47
N HIS A 237 -2.55 10.25 -6.62
CA HIS A 237 -1.56 9.93 -5.61
C HIS A 237 -1.10 11.19 -4.85
N LEU A 238 -0.14 11.06 -3.94
CA LEU A 238 0.34 12.19 -3.11
C LEU A 238 0.77 13.40 -3.96
N GLN A 239 1.55 13.18 -5.02
CA GLN A 239 2.06 14.28 -5.85
C GLN A 239 0.91 15.01 -6.58
N ASP A 240 -0.09 14.26 -7.06
CA ASP A 240 -1.30 14.82 -7.67
C ASP A 240 -2.09 15.66 -6.68
N ALA A 241 -2.28 15.16 -5.46
CA ALA A 241 -2.99 15.86 -4.41
C ALA A 241 -2.31 17.19 -4.06
N LEU A 242 -0.98 17.18 -3.94
CA LEU A 242 -0.17 18.39 -3.68
C LEU A 242 -0.28 19.40 -4.83
N LEU A 243 -0.17 18.95 -6.07
CA LEU A 243 -0.23 19.77 -7.27
C LEU A 243 -1.61 20.43 -7.40
N VAL A 244 -2.68 19.66 -7.30
CA VAL A 244 -4.05 20.14 -7.39
C VAL A 244 -4.38 21.10 -6.24
N HIS A 245 -3.99 20.75 -5.01
CA HIS A 245 -4.30 21.58 -3.83
C HIS A 245 -3.61 22.97 -3.89
N LYS A 246 -2.34 23.00 -4.30
CA LYS A 246 -1.61 24.26 -4.53
C LYS A 246 -2.28 25.10 -5.61
N GLY A 247 -2.65 24.49 -6.75
CA GLY A 247 -3.35 25.19 -7.84
C GLY A 247 -4.72 25.74 -7.42
N LEU A 248 -5.49 25.01 -6.59
CA LEU A 248 -6.76 25.48 -6.03
C LEU A 248 -6.55 26.73 -5.15
N LYS A 249 -5.53 26.73 -4.30
CA LYS A 249 -5.18 27.87 -3.46
C LYS A 249 -4.71 29.06 -4.29
N GLU A 250 -3.77 28.87 -5.22
CA GLU A 250 -3.20 29.92 -6.08
C GLU A 250 -4.29 30.63 -6.88
N GLN A 251 -5.26 29.91 -7.39
CA GLN A 251 -6.41 30.49 -8.12
C GLN A 251 -7.56 30.92 -7.19
N ASN A 252 -7.39 30.82 -5.87
CA ASN A 252 -8.41 31.15 -4.88
C ASN A 252 -9.78 30.50 -5.18
N VAL A 253 -9.75 29.16 -5.40
CA VAL A 253 -10.97 28.39 -5.69
C VAL A 253 -11.66 28.05 -4.37
N ALA A 254 -12.89 28.53 -4.19
CA ALA A 254 -13.69 28.25 -3.01
C ALA A 254 -14.56 27.00 -3.20
N ALA A 255 -14.67 26.17 -2.17
CA ALA A 255 -15.60 25.06 -2.06
C ALA A 255 -15.95 24.79 -0.59
N LYS A 256 -17.05 24.09 -0.33
CA LYS A 256 -17.44 23.69 1.04
C LYS A 256 -16.55 22.55 1.57
N ALA A 257 -15.95 21.75 0.67
CA ALA A 257 -15.02 20.69 1.03
C ALA A 257 -14.03 20.40 -0.11
N TYR A 258 -12.84 19.95 0.27
CA TYR A 258 -11.77 19.48 -0.61
C TYR A 258 -11.40 18.07 -0.18
N GLY A 259 -11.51 17.11 -1.09
CA GLY A 259 -11.29 15.70 -0.81
C GLY A 259 -10.31 15.06 -1.78
N TYR A 260 -9.49 14.15 -1.25
CA TYR A 260 -8.45 13.45 -2.00
C TYR A 260 -8.49 11.95 -1.73
N SER A 261 -8.16 11.15 -2.74
CA SER A 261 -8.07 9.70 -2.57
C SER A 261 -6.81 9.27 -1.83
N VAL A 262 -5.66 9.86 -2.17
CA VAL A 262 -4.37 9.69 -1.50
C VAL A 262 -3.80 11.08 -1.22
N GLY A 263 -2.93 11.20 -0.26
CA GLY A 263 -2.23 12.43 0.11
C GLY A 263 -2.50 12.84 1.54
N PRO A 264 -3.71 13.24 1.95
CA PRO A 264 -3.96 13.80 3.29
C PRO A 264 -3.51 12.91 4.45
N ASP A 265 -3.53 11.60 4.26
CA ASP A 265 -3.12 10.61 5.27
C ASP A 265 -1.59 10.47 5.39
N THR A 266 -0.84 10.88 4.37
CA THR A 266 0.62 10.80 4.40
C THR A 266 1.22 11.98 5.18
N PRO A 267 2.30 11.76 5.96
CA PRO A 267 2.98 12.86 6.67
C PRO A 267 3.49 13.97 5.76
N ASP A 268 3.89 13.61 4.54
CA ASP A 268 4.43 14.53 3.53
C ASP A 268 3.42 15.58 3.07
N PHE A 269 2.11 15.25 3.04
CA PHE A 269 1.07 16.20 2.64
C PHE A 269 0.97 17.38 3.61
N ILE A 270 0.93 17.09 4.91
CA ILE A 270 0.90 18.13 5.96
C ILE A 270 2.19 18.92 5.96
N THR A 271 3.34 18.25 5.84
CA THR A 271 4.66 18.89 5.82
C THR A 271 4.80 19.86 4.64
N ALA A 272 4.34 19.46 3.45
CA ALA A 272 4.46 20.25 2.23
C ALA A 272 3.51 21.47 2.16
N LEU A 273 2.34 21.38 2.78
CA LEU A 273 1.28 22.40 2.71
C LEU A 273 1.17 23.24 3.98
N GLY A 274 1.70 22.75 5.11
CA GLY A 274 1.60 23.44 6.40
C GLY A 274 0.14 23.70 6.79
N LYS A 275 -0.18 24.95 7.13
CA LYS A 275 -1.56 25.32 7.52
C LYS A 275 -2.59 25.17 6.41
N ASP A 276 -2.18 25.20 5.15
CA ASP A 276 -3.10 25.06 4.01
C ASP A 276 -3.65 23.63 3.88
N ALA A 277 -3.03 22.65 4.54
CA ALA A 277 -3.54 21.30 4.65
C ALA A 277 -4.78 21.21 5.56
N ASN A 278 -5.06 22.19 6.42
CA ASN A 278 -6.19 22.13 7.34
C ASN A 278 -7.52 22.04 6.59
N ASP A 279 -8.45 21.34 7.20
CA ASP A 279 -9.83 21.09 6.74
C ASP A 279 -9.94 20.23 5.46
N VAL A 280 -8.81 19.73 4.94
CA VAL A 280 -8.78 18.81 3.82
C VAL A 280 -9.23 17.42 4.27
N LEU A 281 -10.05 16.75 3.44
CA LEU A 281 -10.57 15.40 3.66
C LEU A 281 -9.77 14.37 2.86
N GLY A 282 -9.47 13.24 3.47
CA GLY A 282 -8.85 12.08 2.83
C GLY A 282 -9.70 10.84 2.93
N GLY A 283 -9.84 10.10 1.82
CA GLY A 283 -10.38 8.74 1.85
C GLY A 283 -9.28 7.77 2.27
N ALA A 284 -9.51 6.95 3.30
CA ALA A 284 -8.49 6.09 3.84
C ALA A 284 -8.95 4.65 4.03
N GLN A 285 -8.05 3.72 3.76
CA GLN A 285 -8.29 2.29 3.99
C GLN A 285 -8.32 1.95 5.47
N TRP A 286 -7.64 2.72 6.29
CA TRP A 286 -7.50 2.48 7.73
C TRP A 286 -7.16 3.77 8.48
N SER A 287 -7.41 3.78 9.76
CA SER A 287 -6.87 4.73 10.74
C SER A 287 -6.66 4.01 12.08
N ASP A 288 -5.85 4.59 12.94
CA ASP A 288 -5.61 4.07 14.29
C ASP A 288 -6.83 4.16 15.24
N THR A 289 -7.95 4.70 14.74
CA THR A 289 -9.21 4.84 15.48
C THR A 289 -10.24 3.77 15.14
N VAL A 290 -9.98 2.90 14.15
CA VAL A 290 -10.88 1.79 13.84
C VAL A 290 -10.99 0.83 15.02
N LYS A 291 -12.19 0.30 15.24
CA LYS A 291 -12.53 -0.46 16.45
C LYS A 291 -12.54 -1.98 16.24
N TYR A 292 -11.69 -2.45 15.35
CA TYR A 292 -11.51 -3.88 15.18
C TYR A 292 -10.64 -4.45 16.29
N LYS A 293 -10.94 -5.69 16.66
CA LYS A 293 -10.10 -6.51 17.51
C LYS A 293 -9.77 -7.79 16.77
N ALA A 294 -8.49 -8.16 16.75
CA ALA A 294 -8.05 -9.39 16.12
C ALA A 294 -8.76 -10.61 16.75
N ASP A 295 -9.18 -11.54 15.90
CA ASP A 295 -9.79 -12.81 16.32
C ASP A 295 -8.74 -13.94 16.46
N ARG A 296 -7.48 -13.67 16.08
CA ARG A 296 -6.35 -14.60 16.18
C ARG A 296 -5.18 -13.94 16.93
N PRO A 297 -4.56 -14.66 17.89
CA PRO A 297 -3.37 -14.17 18.57
C PRO A 297 -2.15 -14.21 17.63
N GLY A 298 -1.07 -13.52 17.98
CA GLY A 298 0.22 -13.64 17.31
C GLY A 298 0.68 -12.39 16.58
N PHE A 299 -0.11 -11.30 16.69
CA PHE A 299 0.26 -9.96 16.28
C PHE A 299 -0.48 -8.94 17.17
N TYR A 300 -0.46 -7.65 16.84
CA TYR A 300 -1.21 -6.63 17.60
C TYR A 300 -2.72 -6.84 17.43
N ASP A 301 -3.45 -6.76 18.53
CA ASP A 301 -4.89 -7.04 18.55
C ASP A 301 -5.72 -5.90 17.98
N THR A 302 -5.28 -4.65 18.20
CA THR A 302 -6.06 -3.44 17.87
C THR A 302 -5.25 -2.41 17.09
N ALA A 303 -5.95 -1.54 16.35
CA ALA A 303 -5.33 -0.45 15.60
C ALA A 303 -4.47 0.49 16.47
N PRO A 304 -4.92 0.92 17.68
CA PRO A 304 -4.08 1.75 18.55
C PRO A 304 -2.81 1.04 19.06
N GLU A 305 -2.85 -0.28 19.27
CA GLU A 305 -1.66 -1.05 19.67
C GLU A 305 -0.63 -1.12 18.54
N TYR A 306 -1.10 -1.45 17.32
CA TYR A 306 -0.28 -1.43 16.13
C TYR A 306 0.36 -0.06 15.92
N ALA A 307 -0.44 1.02 15.98
CA ALA A 307 0.03 2.38 15.74
C ALA A 307 1.13 2.79 16.73
N ARG A 308 0.95 2.52 18.02
CA ARG A 308 1.97 2.83 19.04
C ARG A 308 3.27 2.06 18.82
N ALA A 309 3.17 0.78 18.49
CA ALA A 309 4.34 -0.06 18.26
C ALA A 309 5.09 0.34 16.99
N PHE A 310 4.36 0.68 15.94
CA PHE A 310 4.94 1.18 14.69
C PHE A 310 5.65 2.52 14.92
N GLU A 311 5.00 3.48 15.58
CA GLU A 311 5.57 4.79 15.89
C GLU A 311 6.84 4.67 16.76
N ALA A 312 6.87 3.73 17.69
CA ALA A 312 8.07 3.45 18.50
C ALA A 312 9.23 2.91 17.64
N ALA A 313 8.94 2.17 16.57
CA ALA A 313 9.94 1.57 15.70
C ALA A 313 10.45 2.53 14.61
N TYR A 314 9.56 3.35 14.02
CA TYR A 314 9.85 4.19 12.85
C TYR A 314 9.89 5.70 13.14
N HIS A 315 9.55 6.13 14.38
CA HIS A 315 9.55 7.53 14.83
C HIS A 315 8.57 8.45 14.09
N HIS A 316 7.58 7.86 13.42
CA HIS A 316 6.42 8.55 12.86
C HIS A 316 5.17 7.67 13.00
N ARG A 317 3.98 8.29 12.99
CA ARG A 317 2.71 7.55 13.03
C ARG A 317 2.53 6.76 11.72
N PRO A 318 2.02 5.52 11.79
CA PRO A 318 1.66 4.80 10.58
C PRO A 318 0.47 5.48 9.91
N ASP A 319 0.47 5.43 8.59
CA ASP A 319 -0.71 5.68 7.80
C ASP A 319 -1.33 4.35 7.29
N TYR A 320 -2.33 4.43 6.43
CA TYR A 320 -2.97 3.23 5.93
C TYR A 320 -2.07 2.40 5.01
N HIS A 321 -1.09 2.99 4.29
CA HIS A 321 -0.14 2.23 3.44
C HIS A 321 0.72 1.28 4.27
N ASN A 322 1.20 1.73 5.43
CA ASN A 322 1.92 0.85 6.36
C ASN A 322 1.00 -0.26 6.89
N ALA A 323 -0.23 0.10 7.29
CA ALA A 323 -1.16 -0.82 7.90
C ALA A 323 -1.66 -1.91 6.92
N GLU A 324 -2.01 -1.54 5.68
CA GLU A 324 -2.47 -2.47 4.66
C GLU A 324 -1.35 -3.38 4.13
N SER A 325 -0.12 -2.86 4.05
CA SER A 325 1.06 -3.67 3.74
C SER A 325 1.31 -4.73 4.81
N THR A 326 1.26 -4.34 6.09
CA THR A 326 1.32 -5.28 7.20
C THR A 326 0.18 -6.30 7.15
N ALA A 327 -1.04 -5.88 6.79
CA ALA A 327 -2.20 -6.77 6.66
C ALA A 327 -2.04 -7.79 5.51
N ALA A 328 -1.39 -7.42 4.41
CA ALA A 328 -1.06 -8.34 3.33
C ALA A 328 -0.11 -9.46 3.81
N CYS A 329 0.89 -9.10 4.62
CA CYS A 329 1.77 -10.08 5.26
C CYS A 329 1.02 -11.00 6.23
N LEU A 330 0.08 -10.47 7.03
CA LEU A 330 -0.75 -11.27 7.94
C LEU A 330 -1.65 -12.24 7.16
N ALA A 331 -2.20 -11.82 6.01
CA ALA A 331 -2.97 -12.70 5.16
C ALA A 331 -2.14 -13.92 4.70
N PHE A 332 -0.90 -13.70 4.26
CA PHE A 332 0.02 -14.79 3.95
C PHE A 332 0.36 -15.64 5.17
N GLN A 333 0.70 -15.03 6.29
CA GLN A 333 1.02 -15.76 7.53
C GLN A 333 -0.11 -16.74 7.88
N TYR A 334 -1.34 -16.25 7.97
CA TYR A 334 -2.48 -17.08 8.35
C TYR A 334 -2.82 -18.14 7.30
N ALA A 335 -2.66 -17.82 6.02
CA ALA A 335 -2.87 -18.79 4.95
C ALA A 335 -1.82 -19.92 4.97
N ILE A 336 -0.55 -19.60 5.19
CA ILE A 336 0.55 -20.57 5.31
C ILE A 336 0.34 -21.46 6.54
N GLU A 337 0.01 -20.87 7.69
CA GLU A 337 -0.29 -21.61 8.92
C GLU A 337 -1.49 -22.54 8.74
N ASN A 338 -2.57 -22.07 8.09
CA ASN A 338 -3.76 -22.88 7.81
C ASN A 338 -3.48 -24.01 6.80
N ALA A 339 -2.64 -23.75 5.79
CA ALA A 339 -2.25 -24.75 4.81
C ALA A 339 -1.33 -25.83 5.40
N GLY A 340 -0.54 -25.51 6.44
CA GLY A 340 0.44 -26.39 7.07
C GLY A 340 1.58 -26.82 6.14
N THR A 341 1.78 -26.08 5.03
CA THR A 341 2.78 -26.36 3.99
C THR A 341 3.16 -25.09 3.25
N LEU A 342 4.31 -25.11 2.54
CA LEU A 342 4.75 -24.04 1.65
C LEU A 342 4.37 -24.27 0.18
N ASP A 343 3.57 -25.30 -0.11
CA ASP A 343 3.07 -25.56 -1.45
C ASP A 343 2.21 -24.39 -1.97
N PRO A 344 2.57 -23.73 -3.10
CA PRO A 344 1.89 -22.54 -3.56
C PRO A 344 0.39 -22.72 -3.84
N GLU A 345 -0.03 -23.89 -4.37
CA GLU A 345 -1.44 -24.18 -4.64
C GLU A 345 -2.26 -24.27 -3.34
N LYS A 346 -1.71 -24.94 -2.31
CA LYS A 346 -2.39 -25.10 -1.03
C LYS A 346 -2.46 -23.77 -0.27
N VAL A 347 -1.40 -22.95 -0.35
CA VAL A 347 -1.40 -21.60 0.24
C VAL A 347 -2.39 -20.69 -0.49
N ARG A 348 -2.47 -20.76 -1.83
CA ARG A 348 -3.49 -20.08 -2.62
C ARG A 348 -4.91 -20.50 -2.21
N ASP A 349 -5.15 -21.79 -2.02
CA ASP A 349 -6.45 -22.30 -1.58
C ASP A 349 -6.82 -21.85 -0.15
N ALA A 350 -5.82 -21.74 0.72
CA ALA A 350 -6.00 -21.22 2.06
C ALA A 350 -6.29 -19.70 2.05
N LEU A 351 -5.60 -18.92 1.19
CA LEU A 351 -5.91 -17.50 0.95
C LEU A 351 -7.36 -17.31 0.48
N ALA A 352 -7.79 -18.07 -0.52
CA ALA A 352 -9.16 -17.98 -1.05
C ALA A 352 -10.26 -18.26 -0.02
N LYS A 353 -9.93 -18.94 1.09
CA LYS A 353 -10.86 -19.27 2.18
C LYS A 353 -10.65 -18.40 3.43
N LEU A 354 -9.72 -17.45 3.37
CA LEU A 354 -9.39 -16.63 4.53
C LEU A 354 -10.57 -15.76 4.93
N ASP A 355 -10.92 -15.83 6.21
CA ASP A 355 -11.96 -14.99 6.85
C ASP A 355 -11.49 -14.72 8.27
N VAL A 356 -10.81 -13.61 8.47
CA VAL A 356 -10.21 -13.23 9.75
C VAL A 356 -10.36 -11.72 9.99
N THR A 357 -10.47 -11.35 11.26
CA THR A 357 -10.39 -9.95 11.69
C THR A 357 -9.01 -9.69 12.27
N THR A 358 -8.40 -8.57 11.91
CA THR A 358 -7.09 -8.13 12.37
C THR A 358 -7.19 -6.69 12.90
N PHE A 359 -6.08 -6.13 13.38
CA PHE A 359 -6.00 -4.70 13.74
C PHE A 359 -6.39 -3.78 12.56
N TYR A 360 -6.17 -4.24 11.32
CA TYR A 360 -6.49 -3.53 10.09
C TYR A 360 -7.99 -3.59 9.75
N GLY A 361 -8.66 -4.63 10.17
CA GLY A 361 -10.05 -4.94 9.90
C GLY A 361 -10.23 -6.34 9.34
N ILE A 362 -11.35 -6.55 8.65
CA ILE A 362 -11.71 -7.83 8.05
C ILE A 362 -10.81 -8.10 6.85
N ILE A 363 -10.16 -9.26 6.82
CA ILE A 363 -9.46 -9.80 5.66
C ILE A 363 -10.25 -11.02 5.19
N LYS A 364 -10.99 -10.81 4.12
CA LYS A 364 -11.83 -11.81 3.48
C LYS A 364 -11.91 -11.49 1.99
N PHE A 365 -11.85 -12.49 1.15
CA PHE A 365 -11.83 -12.31 -0.29
C PHE A 365 -13.12 -12.82 -0.93
N ASP A 366 -13.61 -12.12 -1.94
CA ASP A 366 -14.65 -12.62 -2.83
C ASP A 366 -14.06 -13.64 -3.84
N SER A 367 -14.89 -14.17 -4.74
CA SER A 367 -14.45 -15.15 -5.74
C SER A 367 -13.38 -14.64 -6.72
N ARG A 368 -13.14 -13.33 -6.75
CA ARG A 368 -12.11 -12.69 -7.58
C ARG A 368 -10.79 -12.48 -6.82
N GLY A 369 -10.76 -12.76 -5.52
CA GLY A 369 -9.61 -12.44 -4.65
C GLY A 369 -9.61 -11.04 -4.07
N LEU A 370 -10.71 -10.26 -4.19
CA LEU A 370 -10.81 -8.88 -3.72
C LEU A 370 -11.54 -8.80 -2.38
N ASN A 371 -11.03 -7.98 -1.46
CA ASN A 371 -11.69 -7.70 -0.19
C ASN A 371 -12.77 -6.61 -0.34
N VAL A 372 -14.01 -7.03 -0.56
CA VAL A 372 -15.18 -6.15 -0.65
C VAL A 372 -15.88 -5.93 0.70
N PHE A 373 -15.43 -6.60 1.75
CA PHE A 373 -16.12 -6.69 3.05
C PHE A 373 -15.66 -5.64 4.07
N LYS A 374 -14.49 -5.04 3.87
CA LYS A 374 -13.92 -4.03 4.76
C LYS A 374 -14.45 -2.63 4.40
N PRO A 375 -15.04 -1.87 5.36
CA PRO A 375 -15.37 -0.47 5.13
C PRO A 375 -14.12 0.41 5.13
N MET A 376 -14.23 1.57 4.49
CA MET A 376 -13.22 2.63 4.52
C MET A 376 -13.59 3.69 5.56
N VAL A 377 -12.63 4.56 5.88
CA VAL A 377 -12.81 5.72 6.74
C VAL A 377 -12.55 7.01 5.97
N THR A 378 -13.05 8.13 6.49
CA THR A 378 -12.68 9.46 6.02
C THR A 378 -11.98 10.20 7.15
N ASN A 379 -10.79 10.65 6.87
CA ASN A 379 -10.00 11.47 7.76
C ASN A 379 -10.08 12.95 7.34
N GLN A 380 -9.84 13.85 8.28
CA GLN A 380 -9.69 15.28 8.04
C GLN A 380 -8.47 15.80 8.77
N ILE A 381 -7.72 16.70 8.14
CA ILE A 381 -6.64 17.38 8.81
C ILE A 381 -7.22 18.55 9.60
N GLN A 382 -7.09 18.53 10.93
CA GLN A 382 -7.55 19.58 11.84
C GLN A 382 -6.38 20.04 12.73
N ASN A 383 -6.05 21.33 12.69
CA ASN A 383 -4.94 21.92 13.44
C ASN A 383 -3.61 21.17 13.19
N GLY A 384 -3.34 20.83 11.93
CA GLY A 384 -2.12 20.12 11.51
C GLY A 384 -2.07 18.63 11.93
N ARG A 385 -3.20 18.04 12.35
CA ARG A 385 -3.29 16.64 12.75
C ARG A 385 -4.40 15.91 11.99
N LEU A 386 -4.11 14.70 11.59
CA LEU A 386 -5.10 13.83 10.97
C LEU A 386 -6.05 13.26 12.03
N VAL A 387 -7.35 13.41 11.82
CA VAL A 387 -8.41 12.88 12.70
C VAL A 387 -9.49 12.20 11.87
N THR A 388 -10.00 11.07 12.33
CA THR A 388 -11.11 10.38 11.68
C THR A 388 -12.43 11.08 11.95
N VAL A 389 -13.17 11.42 10.90
CA VAL A 389 -14.44 12.17 10.97
C VAL A 389 -15.63 11.39 10.43
N TRP A 390 -15.40 10.30 9.68
CA TRP A 390 -16.44 9.43 9.13
C TRP A 390 -15.98 7.99 8.92
N PRO A 391 -16.85 6.98 9.00
CA PRO A 391 -18.26 7.03 9.44
C PRO A 391 -18.39 7.34 10.93
N ARG A 392 -19.59 7.72 11.38
CA ARG A 392 -19.84 8.20 12.76
C ARG A 392 -19.39 7.23 13.86
N TYR A 393 -19.42 5.92 13.61
CA TYR A 393 -19.05 4.92 14.61
C TYR A 393 -17.53 4.78 14.81
N THR A 394 -16.72 5.29 13.88
CA THR A 394 -15.24 5.36 14.00
C THR A 394 -14.74 6.78 14.27
N ALA A 395 -15.58 7.79 14.03
CA ALA A 395 -15.22 9.19 14.17
C ALA A 395 -14.80 9.53 15.61
N VAL A 396 -13.70 10.29 15.71
CA VAL A 396 -13.17 10.83 16.98
C VAL A 396 -13.30 12.35 17.05
N ALA A 397 -13.66 13.00 15.93
CA ALA A 397 -13.93 14.42 15.84
C ALA A 397 -15.11 14.68 14.90
N LYS A 398 -15.73 15.86 15.05
CA LYS A 398 -16.67 16.38 14.05
C LYS A 398 -15.91 16.95 12.88
N ALA A 399 -16.39 16.75 11.65
CA ALA A 399 -15.84 17.39 10.49
C ALA A 399 -16.02 18.91 10.55
N VAL A 400 -15.00 19.65 10.17
CA VAL A 400 -15.09 21.08 9.86
C VAL A 400 -15.73 21.21 8.49
N TYR A 401 -16.95 21.70 8.45
CA TYR A 401 -17.75 21.89 7.23
C TYR A 401 -18.75 23.02 7.42
N PRO A 402 -18.87 23.97 6.47
CA PRO A 402 -18.02 24.11 5.29
C PRO A 402 -16.57 24.46 5.64
N ALA A 403 -15.64 24.13 4.73
CA ALA A 403 -14.23 24.52 4.87
C ALA A 403 -14.11 26.05 4.91
N PRO A 404 -13.30 26.61 5.83
CA PRO A 404 -13.03 28.06 5.88
C PRO A 404 -12.39 28.57 4.57
N PRO A 405 -12.54 29.88 4.25
CA PRO A 405 -11.80 30.51 3.16
C PRO A 405 -10.29 30.35 3.31
N TRP A 406 -9.54 30.32 2.20
CA TRP A 406 -8.10 30.10 2.19
C TRP A 406 -7.27 30.96 3.16
N GLY A 407 -7.66 32.19 3.42
CA GLY A 407 -6.96 33.06 4.36
C GLY A 407 -7.21 32.79 5.85
N GLN A 408 -8.12 31.86 6.18
CA GLN A 408 -8.59 31.59 7.54
C GLN A 408 -8.28 30.15 8.04
N ARG A 409 -7.55 29.41 7.24
CA ARG A 409 -7.12 28.03 7.56
C ARG A 409 -5.85 28.00 8.38
#